data_3a0ca84488eef2faece94780e4217df6
#
_entry.id   3a0ca84488eef2faece94780e4217df6
#
_cell.length_a   1.000
_cell.length_b   1.000
_cell.length_c   1.000
_cell.angle_alpha   90.00
_cell.angle_beta   90.00
_cell.angle_gamma   90.00
#
_symmetry.space_group_name_H-M   'P 1'
#
loop_
_entity.id
_entity.type
_entity.pdbx_description
1 polymer ?
#
loop_
_entity_poly.entity_id
_entity_poly.type
_entity_poly.pdbx_seq_one_letter_code
_entity_poly.pdbx_strand_id
1 'polypeptide(L)' 'MDRRFPRIAEQLLLIERELRVLGWWSDLPPSEQALASREPFSVDTLEFDQWLQWIFLPRMKVILEQ' A
#
# COMPACT_ATOMS: atom_id res chain seq x y z
N MET A 1 20.20 6.24 12.27
CA MET A 1 19.01 5.53 11.76
C MET A 1 18.23 4.94 12.92
N ASP A 2 16.92 5.11 12.92
CA ASP A 2 16.05 4.57 13.94
C ASP A 2 15.96 3.05 13.81
N ARG A 3 16.08 2.33 14.94
CA ARG A 3 15.99 0.86 14.95
C ARG A 3 14.64 0.33 14.50
N ARG A 4 13.60 1.18 14.54
CA ARG A 4 12.25 0.79 14.12
C ARG A 4 12.09 0.73 12.61
N PHE A 5 12.91 1.45 11.84
CA PHE A 5 12.79 1.49 10.39
C PHE A 5 12.98 0.11 9.73
N PRO A 6 13.99 -0.69 10.10
CA PRO A 6 14.10 -2.04 9.52
C PRO A 6 12.89 -2.93 9.81
N ARG A 7 12.32 -2.83 11.01
CA ARG A 7 11.11 -3.60 11.36
C ARG A 7 9.91 -3.17 10.55
N ILE A 8 9.74 -1.86 10.35
CA ILE A 8 8.65 -1.33 9.54
C ILE A 8 8.81 -1.82 8.10
N ALA A 9 10.02 -1.76 7.55
CA ALA A 9 10.27 -2.24 6.20
C ALA A 9 9.94 -3.74 6.07
N GLU A 10 10.29 -4.54 7.05
CA GLU A 10 9.95 -5.96 7.06
C GLU A 10 8.44 -6.19 7.08
N GLN A 11 7.70 -5.41 7.87
CA GLN A 11 6.25 -5.51 7.93
C GLN A 11 5.62 -5.14 6.58
N LEU A 12 6.14 -4.14 5.91
CA LEU A 12 5.63 -3.75 4.58
C LEU A 12 5.86 -4.88 3.57
N LEU A 13 7.02 -5.54 3.62
CA LEU A 13 7.29 -6.68 2.76
C LEU A 13 6.37 -7.85 3.04
N LEU A 14 6.04 -8.09 4.32
CA LEU A 14 5.11 -9.14 4.69
C LEU A 14 3.69 -8.85 4.17
N ILE A 15 3.25 -7.60 4.23
CA ILE A 15 1.96 -7.19 3.69
C ILE A 15 1.91 -7.48 2.18
N GLU A 16 2.94 -7.07 1.45
CA GLU A 16 3.01 -7.33 0.01
C GLU A 16 2.98 -8.82 -0.28
N ARG A 17 3.77 -9.61 0.45
CA ARG A 17 3.82 -11.06 0.28
C ARG A 17 2.45 -11.70 0.50
N GLU A 18 1.75 -11.30 1.55
CA GLU A 18 0.43 -11.84 1.83
C GLU A 18 -0.57 -11.50 0.73
N LEU A 19 -0.54 -10.26 0.23
CA LEU A 19 -1.41 -9.88 -0.87
C LEU A 19 -1.12 -10.72 -2.12
N ARG A 20 0.14 -11.00 -2.40
CA ARG A 20 0.52 -11.84 -3.54
C ARG A 20 0.07 -13.29 -3.36
N VAL A 21 0.26 -13.84 -2.15
CA VAL A 21 -0.14 -15.22 -1.84
C VAL A 21 -1.65 -15.39 -1.98
N LEU A 22 -2.42 -14.40 -1.53
CA LEU A 22 -3.88 -14.43 -1.62
C LEU A 22 -4.40 -14.17 -3.04
N GLY A 23 -3.52 -13.78 -3.97
CA GLY A 23 -3.93 -13.43 -5.32
C GLY A 23 -4.59 -12.07 -5.43
N TRP A 24 -4.40 -11.20 -4.46
CA TRP A 24 -4.99 -9.86 -4.40
C TRP A 24 -4.06 -8.77 -4.94
N TRP A 25 -2.82 -9.12 -5.25
CA TRP A 25 -1.89 -8.17 -5.85
C TRP A 25 -2.23 -8.01 -7.32
N SER A 26 -2.46 -6.77 -7.76
CA SER A 26 -2.89 -6.48 -9.13
C SER A 26 -1.75 -5.89 -9.94
N ASP A 27 -1.66 -6.30 -11.22
CA ASP A 27 -0.71 -5.73 -12.17
C ASP A 27 -1.27 -4.46 -12.84
N LEU A 28 -2.58 -4.23 -12.73
CA LEU A 28 -3.24 -3.08 -13.34
C LEU A 28 -3.62 -2.06 -12.28
N PRO A 29 -3.13 -0.81 -12.39
CA PRO A 29 -3.48 0.22 -11.41
C PRO A 29 -4.95 0.65 -11.56
N PRO A 30 -5.56 1.11 -10.47
CA PRO A 30 -6.86 1.78 -10.55
C PRO A 30 -6.76 3.06 -11.40
N SER A 31 -7.93 3.60 -11.78
CA SER A 31 -7.97 4.87 -12.50
C SER A 31 -7.42 6.02 -11.65
N GLU A 32 -6.93 7.07 -12.30
CA GLU A 32 -6.47 8.26 -11.59
C GLU A 32 -7.57 8.85 -10.71
N GLN A 33 -8.81 8.81 -11.19
CA GLN A 33 -9.97 9.27 -10.45
C GLN A 33 -10.16 8.48 -9.15
N ALA A 34 -10.04 7.16 -9.23
CA ALA A 34 -10.17 6.30 -8.06
C ALA A 34 -9.05 6.56 -7.05
N LEU A 35 -7.83 6.80 -7.53
CA LEU A 35 -6.68 7.07 -6.68
C LEU A 35 -6.74 8.47 -6.05
N ALA A 36 -7.52 9.38 -6.61
CA ALA A 36 -7.64 10.75 -6.12
C ALA A 36 -8.70 10.91 -5.02
N SER A 37 -9.27 9.83 -4.50
CA SER A 37 -10.28 9.90 -3.44
C SER A 37 -9.75 10.63 -2.21
N ARG A 38 -10.60 11.45 -1.61
CA ARG A 38 -10.32 12.16 -0.36
C ARG A 38 -10.90 11.46 0.86
N GLU A 39 -11.65 10.38 0.65
CA GLU A 39 -12.22 9.63 1.76
C GLU A 39 -11.15 8.78 2.46
N PRO A 40 -11.30 8.53 3.77
CA PRO A 40 -10.36 7.67 4.48
C PRO A 40 -10.24 6.31 3.78
N PHE A 41 -9.00 5.85 3.59
CA PHE A 41 -8.69 4.58 2.93
C PHE A 41 -9.25 4.48 1.51
N SER A 42 -9.63 5.60 0.89
CA SER A 42 -10.28 5.63 -0.43
C SER A 42 -11.48 4.67 -0.48
N VAL A 43 -12.22 4.60 0.60
CA VAL A 43 -13.28 3.59 0.80
C VAL A 43 -14.40 3.68 -0.22
N ASP A 44 -14.58 4.85 -0.82
CA ASP A 44 -15.63 5.10 -1.83
C ASP A 44 -15.23 4.63 -3.23
N THR A 45 -13.93 4.45 -3.50
CA THR A 45 -13.43 4.17 -4.85
C THR A 45 -12.55 2.93 -4.95
N LEU A 46 -11.97 2.46 -3.85
CA LEU A 46 -11.05 1.33 -3.84
C LEU A 46 -11.47 0.28 -2.83
N GLU A 47 -11.21 -0.97 -3.15
CA GLU A 47 -11.23 -2.04 -2.16
C GLU A 47 -10.02 -1.88 -1.23
N PHE A 48 -10.07 -2.47 -0.05
CA PHE A 48 -9.01 -2.29 0.95
C PHE A 48 -7.67 -2.79 0.46
N ASP A 49 -7.64 -3.94 -0.25
CA ASP A 49 -6.40 -4.47 -0.82
C ASP A 49 -5.81 -3.56 -1.89
N GLN A 50 -6.66 -2.90 -2.69
CA GLN A 50 -6.21 -1.90 -3.67
C GLN A 50 -5.60 -0.69 -2.98
N TRP A 51 -6.23 -0.22 -1.90
CA TRP A 51 -5.70 0.88 -1.11
C TRP A 51 -4.32 0.52 -0.53
N LEU A 52 -4.17 -0.68 0.03
CA LEU A 52 -2.88 -1.13 0.56
C LEU A 52 -1.80 -1.12 -0.52
N GLN A 53 -2.09 -1.68 -1.67
CA GLN A 53 -1.11 -1.83 -2.75
C GLN A 53 -0.72 -0.50 -3.40
N TRP A 54 -1.70 0.36 -3.67
CA TRP A 54 -1.49 1.52 -4.53
C TRP A 54 -1.32 2.83 -3.78
N ILE A 55 -1.73 2.89 -2.52
CA ILE A 55 -1.63 4.11 -1.72
C ILE A 55 -0.75 3.90 -0.48
N PHE A 56 -1.10 2.94 0.36
CA PHE A 56 -0.43 2.77 1.64
C PHE A 56 1.04 2.36 1.48
N LEU A 57 1.31 1.27 0.77
CA LEU A 57 2.67 0.77 0.60
C LEU A 57 3.59 1.77 -0.10
N PRO A 58 3.18 2.40 -1.22
CA PRO A 58 4.04 3.42 -1.85
C PRO A 58 4.35 4.60 -0.94
N ARG A 59 3.36 5.10 -0.19
CA ARG A 59 3.58 6.21 0.74
C ARG A 59 4.55 5.84 1.85
N MET A 60 4.40 4.65 2.40
CA MET A 60 5.28 4.18 3.47
C MET A 60 6.72 4.01 2.96
N LYS A 61 6.89 3.52 1.74
CA LYS A 61 8.21 3.39 1.14
C LYS A 61 8.89 4.75 0.99
N VAL A 62 8.15 5.77 0.56
CA VAL A 62 8.69 7.13 0.45
C VAL A 62 9.13 7.65 1.81
N ILE A 63 8.33 7.44 2.85
CA ILE A 63 8.67 7.87 4.21
C ILE A 63 9.96 7.20 4.70
N LEU A 64 10.12 5.91 4.42
CA LEU A 64 11.30 5.16 4.85
C LEU A 64 12.57 5.57 4.10
N GLU A 65 12.44 6.09 2.89
CA GLU A 65 13.56 6.51 2.06
C GLU A 65 14.07 7.91 2.39
N GLN A 66 13.36 8.67 3.18
CA GLN A 66 13.74 10.04 3.55
C GLN A 66 14.74 10.11 4.69
#